data_bc94651e3ce8009e572d51f74a14c7c9
#
_entry.id   bc94651e3ce8009e572d51f74a14c7c9
#
_cell.length_a   1.000
_cell.length_b   1.000
_cell.length_c   1.000
_cell.angle_alpha   90.00
_cell.angle_beta   90.00
_cell.angle_gamma   90.00
#
_symmetry.space_group_name_H-M   'P 1'
#
loop_
_entity.id
_entity.type
_entity.pdbx_description
1 polymer ?
#
loop_
_entity_poly.entity_id
_entity_poly.type
_entity_poly.pdbx_seq_one_letter_code
_entity_poly.pdbx_strand_id
1 'polypeptide(L)'
;MKATGKEFDLSEGNLKNIAQIFSDYGWPYETNNGGLYSFSLGYLLSWLGPVNETSDPSDEWDVISPVLNSVVHVQNILFLERKSYNDNDMIKKAIMEYGAVASEICMKFSTQYMNQASYYYNGNESRNHAITIIGWDDNYSKSNFRLTPPGNGAWIVKNSYGKRWGDSGFGYVSYYDKSLAKLNDHENTFAIIFNDTIRFNKNYQYDICGKTDYFVTGYNTIYYQNQFTSTGNDVLAAFSTYFNTTTEWEADIIVNDVVKLSQNATSLAGYHTIHLKELIPLKLGDVFKISLKIHNNNGFASFPICEKVSSSRCFYTQGVSFFSYDGKNWHDLYDYFVNESYGHKYSSQVACIKAFTTASKDILNTTIAITSLNSTNILVSIKDQNNKAVNMGIVNFNVDGKDYTEKVI
;
A
#
# COMPACT_ATOMS: atom_id res chain seq x y z
N MET A 1 10.16 4.22 -12.54
CA MET A 1 11.25 5.13 -12.96
C MET A 1 11.76 6.02 -11.84
N LYS A 2 10.94 6.88 -11.17
CA LYS A 2 11.44 7.78 -10.10
C LYS A 2 12.17 7.06 -8.96
N ALA A 3 11.63 5.97 -8.44
CA ALA A 3 12.19 5.28 -7.28
C ALA A 3 13.40 4.40 -7.61
N THR A 4 13.46 3.84 -8.80
CA THR A 4 14.46 2.82 -9.16
C THR A 4 15.43 3.26 -10.26
N GLY A 5 15.16 4.35 -10.95
CA GLY A 5 15.88 4.79 -12.16
C GLY A 5 15.69 3.87 -13.38
N LYS A 6 14.86 2.82 -13.24
CA LYS A 6 14.62 1.82 -14.30
C LYS A 6 13.20 1.94 -14.85
N GLU A 7 13.03 1.67 -16.12
CA GLU A 7 11.74 1.40 -16.73
C GLU A 7 11.41 -0.07 -16.58
N PHE A 8 10.14 -0.35 -16.32
CA PHE A 8 9.60 -1.70 -16.27
C PHE A 8 8.44 -1.79 -17.24
N ASP A 9 8.41 -2.85 -18.00
CA ASP A 9 7.25 -3.32 -18.75
C ASP A 9 6.68 -4.49 -17.96
N LEU A 10 5.56 -4.24 -17.26
CA LEU A 10 4.99 -5.16 -16.29
C LEU A 10 3.77 -5.85 -16.89
N SER A 11 3.64 -7.15 -16.64
CA SER A 11 2.56 -7.98 -17.15
C SER A 11 1.21 -7.63 -16.48
N GLU A 12 0.31 -7.07 -17.25
CA GLU A 12 -1.09 -6.90 -16.86
C GLU A 12 -1.81 -8.25 -16.82
N GLY A 13 -1.42 -9.19 -17.70
CA GLY A 13 -1.96 -10.55 -17.77
C GLY A 13 -1.71 -11.32 -16.48
N ASN A 14 -0.47 -11.28 -15.96
CA ASN A 14 -0.13 -11.93 -14.70
C ASN A 14 -0.94 -11.38 -13.53
N LEU A 15 -1.02 -10.05 -13.39
CA LEU A 15 -1.84 -9.42 -12.36
C LEU A 15 -3.31 -9.84 -12.50
N LYS A 16 -3.86 -9.75 -13.72
CA LYS A 16 -5.26 -10.14 -14.01
C LYS A 16 -5.54 -11.58 -13.56
N ASN A 17 -4.70 -12.52 -13.96
CA ASN A 17 -4.94 -13.95 -13.77
C ASN A 17 -4.68 -14.39 -12.31
N ILE A 18 -3.62 -13.88 -11.66
CA ILE A 18 -3.31 -14.21 -10.26
C ILE A 18 -4.30 -13.57 -9.28
N ALA A 19 -4.80 -12.37 -9.59
CA ALA A 19 -5.72 -11.66 -8.69
C ALA A 19 -7.19 -12.13 -8.78
N GLN A 20 -7.52 -13.06 -9.68
CA GLN A 20 -8.91 -13.44 -9.97
C GLN A 20 -9.19 -14.95 -9.83
N ILE A 21 -10.37 -15.38 -10.28
CA ILE A 21 -11.06 -16.64 -9.93
C ILE A 21 -10.26 -17.93 -10.14
N PHE A 22 -9.32 -17.96 -11.09
CA PHE A 22 -8.58 -19.20 -11.42
C PHE A 22 -7.30 -19.37 -10.60
N SER A 23 -7.00 -18.42 -9.72
CA SER A 23 -5.88 -18.47 -8.79
C SER A 23 -6.35 -18.78 -7.37
N ASP A 24 -5.55 -19.53 -6.62
CA ASP A 24 -5.77 -19.77 -5.18
C ASP A 24 -5.60 -18.50 -4.34
N TYR A 25 -4.98 -17.48 -4.90
CA TYR A 25 -4.72 -16.19 -4.25
C TYR A 25 -5.71 -15.09 -4.67
N GLY A 26 -6.62 -15.42 -5.58
CA GLY A 26 -7.47 -14.45 -6.25
C GLY A 26 -8.84 -14.28 -5.62
N TRP A 27 -9.51 -13.27 -6.14
CA TRP A 27 -10.90 -12.95 -5.86
C TRP A 27 -11.84 -13.72 -6.81
N PRO A 28 -13.11 -13.91 -6.42
CA PRO A 28 -14.06 -14.69 -7.22
C PRO A 28 -14.65 -13.92 -8.42
N TYR A 29 -13.85 -13.12 -9.05
CA TYR A 29 -14.22 -12.38 -10.25
C TYR A 29 -13.60 -13.05 -11.48
N GLU A 30 -14.39 -13.18 -12.54
CA GLU A 30 -13.89 -13.67 -13.82
C GLU A 30 -12.92 -12.67 -14.44
N THR A 31 -11.87 -13.20 -15.06
CA THR A 31 -10.73 -12.42 -15.56
C THR A 31 -11.07 -11.32 -16.55
N ASN A 32 -12.21 -11.39 -17.22
CA ASN A 32 -12.65 -10.41 -18.21
C ASN A 32 -13.77 -9.47 -17.71
N ASN A 33 -14.16 -9.58 -16.45
CA ASN A 33 -15.24 -8.77 -15.86
C ASN A 33 -14.72 -7.51 -15.12
N GLY A 34 -13.50 -7.08 -15.42
CA GLY A 34 -12.86 -5.97 -14.72
C GLY A 34 -12.34 -6.38 -13.35
N GLY A 35 -12.14 -5.40 -12.46
CA GLY A 35 -11.62 -5.62 -11.12
C GLY A 35 -11.72 -4.37 -10.26
N LEU A 36 -11.25 -4.50 -9.03
CA LEU A 36 -11.13 -3.40 -8.08
C LEU A 36 -9.64 -3.17 -7.77
N TYR A 37 -9.31 -1.97 -7.32
CA TYR A 37 -7.94 -1.70 -6.87
C TYR A 37 -7.49 -2.63 -5.73
N SER A 38 -8.41 -3.07 -4.86
CA SER A 38 -8.10 -4.05 -3.81
C SER A 38 -7.47 -5.34 -4.35
N PHE A 39 -7.86 -5.80 -5.54
CA PHE A 39 -7.27 -6.98 -6.18
C PHE A 39 -5.81 -6.73 -6.57
N SER A 40 -5.57 -5.61 -7.24
CA SER A 40 -4.23 -5.20 -7.65
C SER A 40 -3.33 -4.94 -6.45
N LEU A 41 -3.85 -4.30 -5.40
CA LEU A 41 -3.11 -4.04 -4.17
C LEU A 41 -2.80 -5.34 -3.42
N GLY A 42 -3.75 -6.27 -3.34
CA GLY A 42 -3.52 -7.61 -2.77
C GLY A 42 -2.35 -8.32 -3.47
N TYR A 43 -2.38 -8.38 -4.80
CA TYR A 43 -1.32 -8.97 -5.62
C TYR A 43 0.05 -8.32 -5.37
N LEU A 44 0.13 -6.99 -5.40
CA LEU A 44 1.38 -6.24 -5.23
C LEU A 44 1.94 -6.37 -3.82
N LEU A 45 1.10 -6.19 -2.79
CA LEU A 45 1.53 -6.15 -1.38
C LEU A 45 1.80 -7.53 -0.81
N SER A 46 1.25 -8.57 -1.42
CA SER A 46 1.52 -9.96 -1.03
C SER A 46 2.72 -10.58 -1.75
N TRP A 47 3.43 -9.80 -2.59
CA TRP A 47 4.58 -10.21 -3.38
C TRP A 47 4.28 -11.31 -4.41
N LEU A 48 3.04 -11.39 -4.87
CA LEU A 48 2.64 -12.26 -5.98
C LEU A 48 3.08 -11.72 -7.34
N GLY A 49 3.46 -10.46 -7.39
CA GLY A 49 4.04 -9.66 -8.47
C GLY A 49 4.45 -8.28 -7.98
N PRO A 50 4.77 -7.34 -8.89
CA PRO A 50 4.64 -7.45 -10.35
C PRO A 50 5.77 -8.24 -10.99
N VAL A 51 5.49 -8.82 -12.16
CA VAL A 51 6.47 -9.53 -13.00
C VAL A 51 6.66 -8.80 -14.32
N ASN A 52 7.79 -9.05 -15.01
CA ASN A 52 8.01 -8.46 -16.34
C ASN A 52 7.06 -9.07 -17.37
N GLU A 53 6.62 -8.28 -18.34
CA GLU A 53 5.82 -8.70 -19.48
C GLU A 53 6.48 -9.86 -20.26
N THR A 54 7.81 -9.84 -20.39
CA THR A 54 8.56 -10.91 -21.06
C THR A 54 8.55 -12.25 -20.32
N SER A 55 8.22 -12.26 -19.01
CA SER A 55 8.17 -13.47 -18.19
C SER A 55 6.80 -14.15 -18.20
N ASP A 56 5.75 -13.38 -18.40
CA ASP A 56 4.37 -13.81 -18.54
C ASP A 56 3.65 -12.81 -19.46
N PRO A 57 3.80 -12.96 -20.78
CA PRO A 57 3.22 -12.03 -21.76
C PRO A 57 1.70 -11.93 -21.62
N SER A 58 1.19 -10.71 -21.64
CA SER A 58 -0.24 -10.45 -21.54
C SER A 58 -0.98 -10.97 -22.78
N ASP A 59 -1.89 -11.90 -22.57
CA ASP A 59 -2.81 -12.40 -23.58
C ASP A 59 -4.26 -12.14 -23.14
N GLU A 60 -5.07 -11.64 -24.04
CA GLU A 60 -6.48 -11.34 -23.78
C GLU A 60 -7.28 -12.59 -23.40
N TRP A 61 -6.88 -13.75 -23.90
CA TRP A 61 -7.59 -15.02 -23.75
C TRP A 61 -7.06 -15.90 -22.62
N ASP A 62 -5.86 -15.64 -22.13
CA ASP A 62 -5.28 -16.39 -21.03
C ASP A 62 -5.98 -16.05 -19.72
N VAL A 63 -6.27 -17.09 -18.94
CA VAL A 63 -6.94 -16.99 -17.64
C VAL A 63 -6.11 -17.58 -16.49
N ILE A 64 -4.96 -18.16 -16.81
CA ILE A 64 -4.04 -18.80 -15.85
C ILE A 64 -2.64 -18.26 -16.07
N SER A 65 -2.00 -17.85 -14.99
CA SER A 65 -0.62 -17.39 -14.99
C SER A 65 0.20 -18.10 -13.91
N PRO A 66 1.52 -18.28 -14.11
CA PRO A 66 2.39 -18.80 -13.07
C PRO A 66 2.61 -17.76 -11.96
N VAL A 67 2.75 -18.23 -10.73
CA VAL A 67 3.27 -17.40 -9.63
C VAL A 67 4.78 -17.32 -9.79
N LEU A 68 5.29 -16.13 -10.06
CA LEU A 68 6.70 -15.84 -10.31
C LEU A 68 7.24 -14.89 -9.24
N ASN A 69 8.57 -14.81 -9.15
CA ASN A 69 9.20 -13.84 -8.27
C ASN A 69 8.93 -12.42 -8.75
N SER A 70 8.50 -11.56 -7.86
CA SER A 70 8.29 -10.13 -8.12
C SER A 70 9.60 -9.46 -8.52
N VAL A 71 9.54 -8.57 -9.51
CA VAL A 71 10.71 -7.76 -9.94
C VAL A 71 10.94 -6.55 -9.04
N VAL A 72 9.92 -6.12 -8.33
CA VAL A 72 9.96 -5.10 -7.27
C VAL A 72 8.90 -5.43 -6.22
N HIS A 73 9.10 -4.98 -4.98
CA HIS A 73 8.10 -5.10 -3.93
C HIS A 73 7.52 -3.72 -3.60
N VAL A 74 6.21 -3.59 -3.63
CA VAL A 74 5.51 -2.41 -3.13
C VAL A 74 5.50 -2.46 -1.61
N GLN A 75 6.03 -1.42 -0.96
CA GLN A 75 6.15 -1.36 0.48
C GLN A 75 5.23 -0.30 1.12
N ASN A 76 4.85 0.72 0.38
CA ASN A 76 3.98 1.76 0.90
C ASN A 76 2.96 2.21 -0.16
N ILE A 77 1.78 2.58 0.32
CA ILE A 77 0.72 3.22 -0.46
C ILE A 77 0.20 4.39 0.35
N LEU A 78 0.16 5.56 -0.25
CA LEU A 78 -0.40 6.76 0.37
C LEU A 78 -1.78 7.03 -0.22
N PHE A 79 -2.81 7.00 0.60
CA PHE A 79 -4.15 7.41 0.20
C PHE A 79 -4.27 8.93 0.20
N LEU A 80 -4.88 9.47 -0.86
CA LEU A 80 -4.90 10.90 -1.16
C LEU A 80 -6.34 11.41 -1.14
N GLU A 81 -6.74 12.00 -0.04
CA GLU A 81 -8.07 12.58 0.12
C GLU A 81 -8.14 14.01 -0.42
N ARG A 82 -9.25 14.36 -1.06
CA ARG A 82 -9.64 15.73 -1.41
C ARG A 82 -10.91 16.14 -0.65
N LYS A 83 -10.89 17.30 -0.01
CA LYS A 83 -12.04 17.85 0.72
C LYS A 83 -12.84 18.86 -0.10
N SER A 84 -12.24 19.44 -1.12
CA SER A 84 -12.88 20.36 -2.04
C SER A 84 -12.22 20.31 -3.42
N TYR A 85 -12.85 20.88 -4.44
CA TYR A 85 -12.29 20.95 -5.79
C TYR A 85 -11.03 21.82 -5.91
N ASN A 86 -10.78 22.67 -4.92
CA ASN A 86 -9.56 23.48 -4.83
C ASN A 86 -8.48 22.83 -3.95
N ASP A 87 -8.78 21.73 -3.29
CA ASP A 87 -7.86 20.97 -2.43
C ASP A 87 -7.07 19.96 -3.28
N ASN A 88 -6.10 20.46 -4.03
CA ASN A 88 -5.34 19.68 -5.01
C ASN A 88 -3.90 19.41 -4.57
N ASP A 89 -3.42 20.04 -3.50
CA ASP A 89 -2.01 20.12 -3.15
C ASP A 89 -1.43 18.76 -2.78
N MET A 90 -2.19 17.91 -2.08
CA MET A 90 -1.73 16.58 -1.69
C MET A 90 -1.47 15.69 -2.91
N ILE A 91 -2.36 15.71 -3.91
CA ILE A 91 -2.20 14.93 -5.15
C ILE A 91 -1.05 15.50 -5.97
N LYS A 92 -0.95 16.83 -6.11
CA LYS A 92 0.17 17.49 -6.81
C LYS A 92 1.51 17.15 -6.18
N LYS A 93 1.59 17.22 -4.85
CA LYS A 93 2.79 16.84 -4.09
C LYS A 93 3.14 15.38 -4.31
N ALA A 94 2.17 14.47 -4.25
CA ALA A 94 2.41 13.05 -4.52
C ALA A 94 2.94 12.80 -5.93
N ILE A 95 2.40 13.49 -6.96
CA ILE A 95 2.91 13.40 -8.34
C ILE A 95 4.36 13.91 -8.41
N MET A 96 4.67 15.01 -7.75
CA MET A 96 6.03 15.58 -7.75
C MET A 96 7.02 14.66 -7.02
N GLU A 97 6.62 14.04 -5.94
CA GLU A 97 7.50 13.26 -5.07
C GLU A 97 7.63 11.80 -5.55
N TYR A 98 6.51 11.16 -5.84
CA TYR A 98 6.45 9.71 -6.13
C TYR A 98 6.19 9.40 -7.61
N GLY A 99 5.60 10.30 -8.36
CA GLY A 99 5.25 10.11 -9.76
C GLY A 99 3.74 9.98 -9.96
N ALA A 100 3.32 9.02 -10.78
CA ALA A 100 1.92 8.85 -11.13
C ALA A 100 1.03 8.46 -9.93
N VAL A 101 -0.21 8.93 -9.94
CA VAL A 101 -1.25 8.66 -8.94
C VAL A 101 -2.37 7.87 -9.61
N ALA A 102 -2.74 6.74 -9.02
CA ALA A 102 -3.90 5.97 -9.46
C ALA A 102 -5.20 6.61 -8.97
N SER A 103 -6.25 6.60 -9.77
CA SER A 103 -7.58 7.04 -9.37
C SER A 103 -8.67 6.38 -10.21
N GLU A 104 -9.88 6.33 -9.68
CA GLU A 104 -11.06 5.85 -10.40
C GLU A 104 -11.87 7.01 -10.95
N ILE A 105 -12.51 6.78 -12.09
CA ILE A 105 -13.35 7.75 -12.80
C ILE A 105 -14.65 7.09 -13.28
N CYS A 106 -15.72 7.85 -13.39
CA CYS A 106 -16.90 7.46 -14.15
C CYS A 106 -16.70 7.85 -15.63
N MET A 107 -16.21 6.92 -16.43
CA MET A 107 -15.97 7.15 -17.86
C MET A 107 -17.23 6.84 -18.66
N LYS A 108 -17.74 7.84 -19.36
CA LYS A 108 -18.88 7.74 -20.28
C LYS A 108 -18.43 8.07 -21.70
N PHE A 109 -18.64 7.16 -22.64
CA PHE A 109 -18.35 7.37 -24.05
C PHE A 109 -19.40 8.26 -24.75
N SER A 110 -19.98 9.18 -24.04
CA SER A 110 -20.95 10.12 -24.56
C SER A 110 -20.26 11.41 -25.00
N THR A 111 -20.60 11.89 -26.19
CA THR A 111 -20.16 13.21 -26.68
C THR A 111 -20.59 14.36 -25.77
N GLN A 112 -21.52 14.13 -24.85
CA GLN A 112 -21.97 15.09 -23.85
C GLN A 112 -20.84 15.45 -22.87
N TYR A 113 -20.00 14.50 -22.49
CA TYR A 113 -18.98 14.68 -21.43
C TYR A 113 -17.57 14.87 -21.99
N MET A 114 -17.35 14.53 -23.27
CA MET A 114 -16.03 14.53 -23.89
C MET A 114 -15.96 15.48 -25.08
N ASN A 115 -14.88 16.27 -25.12
CA ASN A 115 -14.49 17.12 -26.24
C ASN A 115 -13.00 16.89 -26.55
N GLN A 116 -12.71 16.18 -27.66
CA GLN A 116 -11.37 15.74 -28.01
C GLN A 116 -10.70 14.99 -26.82
N ALA A 117 -9.64 15.57 -26.22
CA ALA A 117 -8.93 15.02 -25.08
C ALA A 117 -9.44 15.54 -23.72
N SER A 118 -10.50 16.38 -23.70
CA SER A 118 -11.01 17.03 -22.49
C SER A 118 -12.26 16.34 -21.98
N TYR A 119 -12.29 15.95 -20.71
CA TYR A 119 -13.39 15.21 -20.08
C TYR A 119 -13.85 15.90 -18.81
N TYR A 120 -15.18 16.03 -18.66
CA TYR A 120 -15.82 16.52 -17.44
C TYR A 120 -17.15 15.81 -17.20
N TYR A 121 -17.22 15.04 -16.10
CA TYR A 121 -18.43 14.37 -15.65
C TYR A 121 -19.00 15.05 -14.41
N ASN A 122 -20.26 15.50 -14.51
CA ASN A 122 -20.98 16.16 -13.43
C ASN A 122 -22.18 15.35 -12.89
N GLY A 123 -22.30 14.08 -13.32
CA GLY A 123 -23.36 13.16 -12.88
C GLY A 123 -23.09 12.54 -11.49
N ASN A 124 -23.93 11.57 -11.12
CA ASN A 124 -23.86 10.90 -9.83
C ASN A 124 -23.71 9.38 -9.94
N GLU A 125 -23.39 8.86 -11.13
CA GLU A 125 -23.20 7.43 -11.30
C GLU A 125 -21.87 6.98 -10.68
N SER A 126 -21.80 5.70 -10.35
CA SER A 126 -20.61 5.09 -9.79
C SER A 126 -19.45 5.13 -10.79
N ARG A 127 -18.23 5.15 -10.25
CA ARG A 127 -17.00 4.97 -11.03
C ARG A 127 -17.00 3.58 -11.68
N ASN A 128 -16.46 3.49 -12.88
CA ASN A 128 -16.47 2.28 -13.68
C ASN A 128 -15.16 2.06 -14.45
N HIS A 129 -14.16 2.91 -14.20
CA HIS A 129 -12.89 2.85 -14.92
C HIS A 129 -11.74 3.33 -14.05
N ALA A 130 -10.59 2.69 -14.18
CA ALA A 130 -9.34 3.08 -13.54
C ALA A 130 -8.51 3.94 -14.48
N ILE A 131 -7.88 4.99 -13.95
CA ILE A 131 -7.06 5.93 -14.72
C ILE A 131 -5.86 6.38 -13.90
N THR A 132 -4.84 6.89 -14.57
CA THR A 132 -3.62 7.35 -13.92
C THR A 132 -3.46 8.86 -14.08
N ILE A 133 -3.37 9.60 -12.98
CA ILE A 133 -3.06 11.03 -12.97
C ILE A 133 -1.54 11.17 -13.02
N ILE A 134 -1.04 11.89 -14.01
CA ILE A 134 0.41 12.06 -14.26
C ILE A 134 0.88 13.50 -14.14
N GLY A 135 -0.06 14.46 -14.03
CA GLY A 135 0.24 15.88 -13.97
C GLY A 135 -1.01 16.73 -13.82
N TRP A 136 -0.88 18.00 -14.01
CA TRP A 136 -1.97 18.98 -13.94
C TRP A 136 -1.64 20.25 -14.74
N ASP A 137 -2.69 21.02 -15.06
CA ASP A 137 -2.61 22.37 -15.60
C ASP A 137 -3.65 23.25 -14.89
N ASP A 138 -3.18 24.15 -14.02
CA ASP A 138 -4.06 25.04 -13.23
C ASP A 138 -4.77 26.07 -14.12
N ASN A 139 -4.23 26.36 -15.30
CA ASN A 139 -4.75 27.34 -16.24
C ASN A 139 -5.59 26.71 -17.36
N TYR A 140 -5.75 25.38 -17.38
CA TYR A 140 -6.52 24.71 -18.40
C TYR A 140 -7.92 25.29 -18.48
N SER A 141 -8.27 25.91 -19.62
CA SER A 141 -9.52 26.65 -19.75
C SER A 141 -10.74 25.76 -19.64
N LYS A 142 -11.68 26.17 -18.81
CA LYS A 142 -13.00 25.55 -18.72
C LYS A 142 -13.78 25.51 -20.03
N SER A 143 -13.45 26.39 -20.99
CA SER A 143 -14.05 26.42 -22.33
C SER A 143 -13.61 25.27 -23.23
N ASN A 144 -12.55 24.51 -22.86
CA ASN A 144 -12.11 23.36 -23.59
C ASN A 144 -13.01 22.12 -23.36
N PHE A 145 -13.82 22.14 -22.32
CA PHE A 145 -14.72 21.04 -22.00
C PHE A 145 -16.05 21.16 -22.72
N ARG A 146 -16.69 20.04 -23.04
CA ARG A 146 -18.00 20.02 -23.68
C ARG A 146 -19.10 20.59 -22.81
N LEU A 147 -19.13 20.19 -21.55
CA LEU A 147 -19.87 20.84 -20.47
C LEU A 147 -18.90 21.77 -19.76
N THR A 148 -19.29 23.02 -19.56
CA THR A 148 -18.42 24.01 -18.92
C THR A 148 -18.35 23.75 -17.40
N PRO A 149 -17.16 23.39 -16.86
CA PRO A 149 -16.99 23.26 -15.41
C PRO A 149 -17.12 24.62 -14.70
N PRO A 150 -17.29 24.63 -13.37
CA PRO A 150 -17.36 25.88 -12.58
C PRO A 150 -16.11 26.77 -12.71
N GLY A 151 -14.93 26.19 -12.91
CA GLY A 151 -13.66 26.92 -12.99
C GLY A 151 -12.66 26.28 -13.94
N ASN A 152 -11.52 26.95 -14.12
CA ASN A 152 -10.37 26.42 -14.85
C ASN A 152 -9.65 25.35 -14.02
N GLY A 153 -8.73 24.66 -14.68
CA GLY A 153 -7.87 23.65 -14.12
C GLY A 153 -8.27 22.22 -14.47
N ALA A 154 -7.25 21.43 -14.78
CA ALA A 154 -7.41 20.03 -15.15
C ALA A 154 -6.28 19.16 -14.62
N TRP A 155 -6.61 17.90 -14.33
CA TRP A 155 -5.67 16.81 -14.21
C TRP A 155 -5.25 16.33 -15.59
N ILE A 156 -3.97 16.08 -15.79
CA ILE A 156 -3.45 15.39 -16.96
C ILE A 156 -3.44 13.90 -16.63
N VAL A 157 -4.10 13.11 -17.45
CA VAL A 157 -4.30 11.68 -17.18
C VAL A 157 -3.76 10.83 -18.33
N LYS A 158 -3.24 9.64 -17.99
CA LYS A 158 -2.93 8.57 -18.93
C LYS A 158 -4.04 7.51 -18.85
N ASN A 159 -4.55 7.12 -20.01
CA ASN A 159 -5.58 6.10 -20.14
C ASN A 159 -5.03 4.80 -20.74
N SER A 160 -5.72 3.69 -20.52
CA SER A 160 -5.40 2.35 -21.05
C SER A 160 -5.98 2.07 -22.43
N TYR A 161 -6.68 3.03 -23.06
CA TYR A 161 -7.34 2.84 -24.37
C TYR A 161 -6.41 2.99 -25.58
N GLY A 162 -5.10 3.01 -25.35
CA GLY A 162 -4.09 3.13 -26.40
C GLY A 162 -4.00 4.52 -27.02
N LYS A 163 -3.09 4.67 -27.99
CA LYS A 163 -2.73 5.95 -28.60
C LYS A 163 -3.84 6.64 -29.40
N ARG A 164 -4.94 5.95 -29.67
CA ARG A 164 -6.08 6.55 -30.40
C ARG A 164 -7.04 7.32 -29.49
N TRP A 165 -6.92 7.16 -28.19
CA TRP A 165 -7.75 7.90 -27.22
C TRP A 165 -7.08 9.24 -26.88
N GLY A 166 -7.89 10.31 -26.84
CA GLY A 166 -7.45 11.64 -26.48
C GLY A 166 -6.29 12.16 -27.30
N ASP A 167 -5.29 12.71 -26.66
CA ASP A 167 -4.03 13.11 -27.26
C ASP A 167 -2.98 12.00 -27.05
N SER A 168 -2.93 11.07 -27.99
CA SER A 168 -1.95 9.96 -27.97
C SER A 168 -2.01 9.07 -26.70
N GLY A 169 -3.21 8.87 -26.15
CA GLY A 169 -3.44 8.10 -24.93
C GLY A 169 -3.52 8.94 -23.65
N PHE A 170 -3.38 10.27 -23.80
CA PHE A 170 -3.47 11.23 -22.70
C PHE A 170 -4.72 12.11 -22.84
N GLY A 171 -5.13 12.71 -21.73
CA GLY A 171 -6.29 13.61 -21.71
C GLY A 171 -6.28 14.53 -20.51
N TYR A 172 -7.26 15.43 -20.50
CA TYR A 172 -7.46 16.44 -19.46
C TYR A 172 -8.81 16.19 -18.79
N VAL A 173 -8.80 15.96 -17.48
CA VAL A 173 -10.01 15.81 -16.68
C VAL A 173 -10.14 17.02 -15.77
N SER A 174 -11.31 17.67 -15.82
CA SER A 174 -11.54 18.87 -15.00
C SER A 174 -11.31 18.61 -13.51
N TYR A 175 -10.72 19.58 -12.79
CA TYR A 175 -10.67 19.56 -11.33
C TYR A 175 -12.04 19.40 -10.67
N TYR A 176 -13.11 19.83 -11.37
CA TYR A 176 -14.50 19.78 -10.92
C TYR A 176 -15.21 18.49 -11.31
N ASP A 177 -14.50 17.50 -11.90
CA ASP A 177 -15.07 16.17 -12.16
C ASP A 177 -15.52 15.54 -10.86
N LYS A 178 -16.75 15.01 -10.84
CA LYS A 178 -17.36 14.48 -9.62
C LYS A 178 -16.90 13.07 -9.27
N SER A 179 -16.18 12.43 -10.16
CA SER A 179 -15.79 11.03 -10.02
C SER A 179 -14.29 10.82 -9.88
N LEU A 180 -13.45 11.55 -10.62
CA LEU A 180 -12.00 11.47 -10.54
C LEU A 180 -11.49 12.17 -9.28
N ALA A 181 -10.65 11.50 -8.52
CA ALA A 181 -10.18 11.99 -7.23
C ALA A 181 -11.35 12.56 -6.40
N LYS A 182 -12.37 11.74 -6.25
CA LYS A 182 -13.66 12.09 -5.68
C LYS A 182 -13.49 12.69 -4.28
N LEU A 183 -14.26 13.73 -3.97
CA LEU A 183 -14.20 14.39 -2.67
C LEU A 183 -14.61 13.45 -1.53
N ASN A 184 -13.89 13.53 -0.41
CA ASN A 184 -14.09 12.72 0.79
C ASN A 184 -14.04 11.20 0.51
N ASP A 185 -13.22 10.79 -0.43
CA ASP A 185 -12.95 9.39 -0.75
C ASP A 185 -11.53 9.05 -0.33
N HIS A 186 -11.39 8.11 0.60
CA HIS A 186 -10.13 7.87 1.28
C HIS A 186 -9.22 6.87 0.58
N GLU A 187 -9.73 5.98 -0.30
CA GLU A 187 -8.95 4.83 -0.75
C GLU A 187 -8.78 4.72 -2.27
N ASN A 188 -9.63 5.37 -3.05
CA ASN A 188 -9.64 5.18 -4.50
C ASN A 188 -8.78 6.18 -5.28
N THR A 189 -8.01 6.99 -4.58
CA THR A 189 -6.95 7.84 -5.16
C THR A 189 -5.70 7.65 -4.33
N PHE A 190 -4.64 7.11 -4.93
CA PHE A 190 -3.45 6.76 -4.17
C PHE A 190 -2.17 6.81 -4.97
N ALA A 191 -1.06 7.04 -4.27
CA ALA A 191 0.30 6.91 -4.78
C ALA A 191 0.94 5.61 -4.29
N ILE A 192 1.61 4.89 -5.18
CA ILE A 192 2.43 3.72 -4.85
C ILE A 192 3.87 4.19 -4.62
N ILE A 193 4.43 3.84 -3.46
CA ILE A 193 5.75 4.27 -3.04
C ILE A 193 6.70 3.06 -3.06
N PHE A 194 7.75 3.15 -3.85
CA PHE A 194 8.72 2.09 -4.09
C PHE A 194 10.07 2.33 -3.39
N ASN A 195 10.16 3.23 -2.44
CA ASN A 195 11.44 3.70 -1.90
C ASN A 195 12.33 2.61 -1.29
N ASP A 196 11.74 1.48 -0.83
CA ASP A 196 12.45 0.41 -0.13
C ASP A 196 12.24 -0.96 -0.80
N THR A 197 12.36 -1.03 -2.09
CA THR A 197 11.77 -2.08 -2.92
C THR A 197 12.36 -3.48 -2.83
N ILE A 198 13.54 -3.72 -2.29
CA ILE A 198 14.11 -5.07 -2.24
C ILE A 198 15.07 -5.18 -1.06
N ARG A 199 14.55 -5.15 0.16
CA ARG A 199 15.38 -5.28 1.36
C ARG A 199 15.04 -6.48 2.21
N PHE A 200 13.90 -7.12 1.94
CA PHE A 200 13.43 -8.24 2.74
C PHE A 200 13.47 -9.52 1.93
N ASN A 201 13.80 -10.61 2.60
CA ASN A 201 13.92 -11.93 1.99
C ASN A 201 12.63 -12.74 2.14
N LYS A 202 11.83 -12.45 3.20
CA LYS A 202 10.56 -13.13 3.45
C LYS A 202 9.48 -12.17 3.88
N ASN A 203 8.26 -12.51 3.50
CA ASN A 203 7.02 -11.87 3.88
C ASN A 203 6.16 -12.90 4.63
N TYR A 204 6.02 -12.75 5.94
CA TYR A 204 5.08 -13.51 6.76
C TYR A 204 3.73 -12.81 6.70
N GLN A 205 2.69 -13.51 6.24
CA GLN A 205 1.38 -12.93 5.98
C GLN A 205 0.27 -13.97 6.02
N TYR A 206 -0.94 -13.50 6.33
CA TYR A 206 -2.18 -14.30 6.20
C TYR A 206 -3.17 -13.63 5.24
N ASP A 207 -3.09 -12.31 5.06
CA ASP A 207 -3.94 -11.48 4.21
C ASP A 207 -3.46 -11.48 2.73
N ILE A 208 -3.26 -12.67 2.15
CA ILE A 208 -2.70 -12.82 0.80
C ILE A 208 -3.57 -12.15 -0.27
N CYS A 209 -4.90 -12.23 -0.14
CA CYS A 209 -5.84 -11.58 -1.06
C CYS A 209 -5.91 -10.05 -0.87
N GLY A 210 -5.19 -9.50 0.11
CA GLY A 210 -5.22 -8.08 0.45
C GLY A 210 -6.35 -7.69 1.40
N LYS A 211 -6.41 -6.40 1.72
CA LYS A 211 -7.45 -5.83 2.60
C LYS A 211 -8.82 -5.86 1.93
N THR A 212 -9.83 -6.34 2.64
CA THR A 212 -11.23 -6.31 2.20
C THR A 212 -12.00 -5.14 2.80
N ASP A 213 -11.78 -4.88 4.10
CA ASP A 213 -12.52 -3.86 4.85
C ASP A 213 -11.74 -3.41 6.08
N TYR A 214 -12.36 -2.57 6.89
CA TYR A 214 -11.93 -2.20 8.23
C TYR A 214 -12.93 -2.67 9.27
N PHE A 215 -12.45 -3.31 10.33
CA PHE A 215 -13.24 -3.60 11.50
C PHE A 215 -13.37 -2.35 12.37
N VAL A 216 -14.59 -1.81 12.47
CA VAL A 216 -14.91 -0.61 13.27
C VAL A 216 -15.49 -1.04 14.60
N THR A 217 -14.89 -0.63 15.71
CA THR A 217 -15.18 -1.19 17.04
C THR A 217 -16.18 -0.39 17.89
N GLY A 218 -16.50 0.84 17.51
CA GLY A 218 -17.28 1.75 18.35
C GLY A 218 -16.48 2.39 19.50
N TYR A 219 -15.19 2.10 19.63
CA TYR A 219 -14.27 2.69 20.60
C TYR A 219 -13.18 3.50 19.87
N ASN A 220 -12.59 4.46 20.57
CA ASN A 220 -11.48 5.26 20.01
C ASN A 220 -10.10 4.57 20.09
N THR A 221 -10.01 3.46 20.81
CA THR A 221 -8.80 2.65 20.96
C THR A 221 -9.13 1.18 20.74
N ILE A 222 -8.26 0.47 20.02
CA ILE A 222 -8.35 -0.97 19.78
C ILE A 222 -6.96 -1.58 19.70
N TYR A 223 -6.86 -2.85 20.03
CA TYR A 223 -5.66 -3.67 19.91
C TYR A 223 -5.92 -4.79 18.90
N TYR A 224 -4.92 -5.08 18.05
CA TYR A 224 -4.97 -6.21 17.13
C TYR A 224 -3.57 -6.76 16.87
N GLN A 225 -3.47 -8.06 16.61
CA GLN A 225 -2.18 -8.72 16.41
C GLN A 225 -2.27 -9.91 15.48
N ASN A 226 -1.15 -10.19 14.79
CA ASN A 226 -0.93 -11.47 14.14
C ASN A 226 0.25 -12.21 14.80
N GLN A 227 0.12 -13.53 14.86
CA GLN A 227 1.14 -14.44 15.36
C GLN A 227 1.71 -15.25 14.21
N PHE A 228 3.02 -15.34 14.15
CA PHE A 228 3.75 -16.08 13.10
C PHE A 228 4.74 -17.06 13.73
N THR A 229 5.10 -18.08 12.97
CA THR A 229 6.20 -19.00 13.33
C THR A 229 7.36 -18.79 12.35
N SER A 230 8.54 -18.54 12.87
CA SER A 230 9.73 -18.33 12.05
C SER A 230 10.12 -19.60 11.29
N THR A 231 10.29 -19.45 9.97
CA THR A 231 10.66 -20.55 9.06
C THR A 231 12.15 -20.65 8.83
N GLY A 232 12.97 -19.94 9.60
CA GLY A 232 14.43 -19.95 9.50
C GLY A 232 15.10 -19.10 10.55
N ASN A 233 16.44 -19.08 10.50
CA ASN A 233 17.24 -18.17 11.30
C ASN A 233 17.36 -16.85 10.55
N ASP A 234 16.39 -15.99 10.78
CA ASP A 234 16.23 -14.72 10.09
C ASP A 234 16.32 -13.55 11.08
N VAL A 235 16.19 -12.34 10.56
CA VAL A 235 16.13 -11.15 11.38
C VAL A 235 14.86 -10.36 11.01
N LEU A 236 13.97 -10.18 11.96
CA LEU A 236 12.80 -9.35 11.77
C LEU A 236 13.22 -7.88 11.68
N ALA A 237 12.86 -7.24 10.58
CA ALA A 237 13.32 -5.90 10.23
C ALA A 237 12.19 -4.88 10.08
N ALA A 238 10.99 -5.33 9.74
CA ALA A 238 9.84 -4.46 9.57
C ALA A 238 8.53 -5.24 9.71
N PHE A 239 7.45 -4.50 9.88
CA PHE A 239 6.08 -4.99 9.73
C PHE A 239 5.27 -4.02 8.87
N SER A 240 4.10 -4.42 8.42
CA SER A 240 3.19 -3.51 7.71
C SER A 240 1.76 -3.68 8.16
N THR A 241 0.99 -2.61 7.97
CA THR A 241 -0.46 -2.59 8.15
C THR A 241 -1.06 -1.42 7.36
N TYR A 242 -2.39 -1.32 7.33
CA TYR A 242 -3.10 -0.18 6.77
C TYR A 242 -3.65 0.71 7.89
N PHE A 243 -3.71 2.01 7.61
CA PHE A 243 -4.43 2.98 8.42
C PHE A 243 -5.52 3.65 7.58
N ASN A 244 -6.75 3.66 8.11
CA ASN A 244 -7.92 4.25 7.45
C ASN A 244 -7.84 5.78 7.40
N THR A 245 -7.29 6.37 8.46
CA THR A 245 -7.09 7.82 8.62
C THR A 245 -5.72 8.06 9.18
N THR A 246 -5.34 9.33 9.41
CA THR A 246 -4.15 9.62 10.21
C THR A 246 -4.34 9.03 11.61
N THR A 247 -3.48 8.09 11.97
CA THR A 247 -3.63 7.22 13.15
C THR A 247 -2.38 7.27 14.02
N GLU A 248 -2.58 7.46 15.32
CA GLU A 248 -1.55 7.22 16.33
C GLU A 248 -1.52 5.74 16.66
N TRP A 249 -0.33 5.15 16.68
CA TRP A 249 -0.16 3.74 16.93
C TRP A 249 1.04 3.45 17.85
N GLU A 250 0.91 2.37 18.60
CA GLU A 250 1.97 1.72 19.37
C GLU A 250 2.08 0.28 18.88
N ALA A 251 3.30 -0.24 18.72
CA ALA A 251 3.55 -1.61 18.29
C ALA A 251 4.49 -2.31 19.25
N ASP A 252 4.10 -3.47 19.73
CA ASP A 252 4.93 -4.40 20.48
C ASP A 252 5.33 -5.58 19.59
N ILE A 253 6.62 -5.85 19.53
CA ILE A 253 7.19 -7.02 18.89
C ILE A 253 7.52 -8.04 19.97
N ILE A 254 6.83 -9.16 19.95
CA ILE A 254 6.89 -10.19 20.98
C ILE A 254 7.48 -11.45 20.36
N VAL A 255 8.49 -12.04 21.00
CA VAL A 255 9.10 -13.31 20.57
C VAL A 255 9.07 -14.27 21.74
N ASN A 256 8.46 -15.44 21.54
CA ASN A 256 8.28 -16.48 22.57
C ASN A 256 7.70 -15.88 23.86
N ASP A 257 6.63 -15.09 23.71
CA ASP A 257 5.89 -14.38 24.77
C ASP A 257 6.71 -13.32 25.55
N VAL A 258 7.88 -12.92 25.04
CA VAL A 258 8.71 -11.84 25.60
C VAL A 258 8.67 -10.65 24.66
N VAL A 259 8.29 -9.47 25.17
CA VAL A 259 8.38 -8.21 24.42
C VAL A 259 9.86 -7.90 24.17
N LYS A 260 10.23 -7.82 22.90
CA LYS A 260 11.61 -7.50 22.46
C LYS A 260 11.78 -6.05 22.09
N LEU A 261 10.73 -5.42 21.58
CA LEU A 261 10.75 -4.03 21.14
C LEU A 261 9.36 -3.42 21.28
N SER A 262 9.28 -2.21 21.77
CA SER A 262 8.10 -1.36 21.70
C SER A 262 8.44 -0.07 20.96
N GLN A 263 7.60 0.31 19.99
CA GLN A 263 7.76 1.55 19.25
C GLN A 263 6.41 2.17 18.91
N ASN A 264 6.39 3.48 18.68
CA ASN A 264 5.18 4.22 18.37
C ASN A 264 5.47 5.31 17.35
N ALA A 265 4.43 5.74 16.65
CA ALA A 265 4.44 6.90 15.77
C ALA A 265 3.00 7.30 15.38
N THR A 266 2.91 8.27 14.49
CA THR A 266 1.69 8.63 13.76
C THR A 266 1.92 8.38 12.27
N SER A 267 0.97 7.72 11.63
CA SER A 267 1.00 7.46 10.17
C SER A 267 -0.22 8.06 9.49
N LEU A 268 -0.04 8.50 8.25
CA LEU A 268 -1.14 8.96 7.39
C LEU A 268 -2.00 7.77 6.95
N ALA A 269 -3.16 8.06 6.36
CA ALA A 269 -3.97 7.04 5.70
C ALA A 269 -3.18 6.34 4.58
N GLY A 270 -3.25 5.01 4.53
CA GLY A 270 -2.52 4.22 3.56
C GLY A 270 -2.03 2.88 4.08
N TYR A 271 -1.24 2.20 3.27
CA TYR A 271 -0.48 1.01 3.66
C TYR A 271 0.96 1.39 3.94
N HIS A 272 1.46 1.02 5.10
CA HIS A 272 2.79 1.41 5.56
C HIS A 272 3.62 0.21 5.95
N THR A 273 4.82 0.12 5.37
CA THR A 273 5.89 -0.72 5.91
C THR A 273 6.67 0.09 6.94
N ILE A 274 6.63 -0.38 8.16
CA ILE A 274 7.19 0.27 9.33
C ILE A 274 8.46 -0.49 9.73
N HIS A 275 9.61 0.16 9.57
CA HIS A 275 10.89 -0.40 9.97
C HIS A 275 11.00 -0.45 11.50
N LEU A 276 11.55 -1.53 12.00
CA LEU A 276 11.85 -1.65 13.42
C LEU A 276 13.04 -0.75 13.78
N LYS A 277 12.95 -0.09 14.94
CA LYS A 277 14.06 0.71 15.49
C LYS A 277 15.29 -0.15 15.80
N GLU A 278 15.05 -1.42 16.13
CA GLU A 278 16.08 -2.43 16.38
C GLU A 278 15.71 -3.72 15.64
N LEU A 279 16.69 -4.34 15.03
CA LEU A 279 16.53 -5.62 14.35
C LEU A 279 16.42 -6.75 15.37
N ILE A 280 15.45 -7.66 15.19
CA ILE A 280 15.18 -8.73 16.15
C ILE A 280 15.57 -10.07 15.54
N PRO A 281 16.62 -10.76 16.05
CA PRO A 281 16.98 -12.09 15.62
C PRO A 281 15.87 -13.09 15.93
N LEU A 282 15.55 -13.93 14.96
CA LEU A 282 14.62 -15.05 15.06
C LEU A 282 15.35 -16.35 14.78
N LYS A 283 15.00 -17.42 15.49
CA LYS A 283 15.43 -18.79 15.23
C LYS A 283 14.32 -19.57 14.55
N LEU A 284 14.67 -20.59 13.80
CA LEU A 284 13.69 -21.54 13.27
C LEU A 284 12.77 -22.04 14.38
N GLY A 285 11.46 -21.89 14.18
CA GLY A 285 10.42 -22.32 15.13
C GLY A 285 10.07 -21.30 16.21
N ASP A 286 10.75 -20.16 16.31
CA ASP A 286 10.33 -19.08 17.21
C ASP A 286 8.95 -18.60 16.84
N VAL A 287 8.08 -18.47 17.83
CA VAL A 287 6.76 -17.85 17.69
C VAL A 287 6.90 -16.36 17.96
N PHE A 288 6.50 -15.53 17.00
CA PHE A 288 6.56 -14.08 17.17
C PHE A 288 5.24 -13.41 16.81
N LYS A 289 4.95 -12.31 17.51
CA LYS A 289 3.73 -11.52 17.33
C LYS A 289 4.08 -10.08 17.00
N ILE A 290 3.30 -9.51 16.10
CA ILE A 290 3.24 -8.05 15.89
C ILE A 290 1.90 -7.62 16.50
N SER A 291 1.97 -6.93 17.63
CA SER A 291 0.80 -6.45 18.36
C SER A 291 0.71 -4.93 18.24
N LEU A 292 -0.41 -4.45 17.73
CA LEU A 292 -0.67 -3.04 17.49
C LEU A 292 -1.78 -2.54 18.42
N LYS A 293 -1.55 -1.38 19.02
CA LYS A 293 -2.57 -0.54 19.65
C LYS A 293 -2.73 0.68 18.78
N ILE A 294 -3.93 0.98 18.35
CA ILE A 294 -4.24 2.18 17.58
C ILE A 294 -5.22 3.06 18.33
N HIS A 295 -5.06 4.36 18.18
CA HIS A 295 -5.92 5.38 18.74
C HIS A 295 -6.35 6.37 17.68
N ASN A 296 -7.65 6.71 17.65
CA ASN A 296 -8.21 7.73 16.79
C ASN A 296 -8.80 8.85 17.65
N ASN A 297 -8.21 10.03 17.59
CA ASN A 297 -8.63 11.20 18.37
C ASN A 297 -9.99 11.78 17.91
N ASN A 298 -10.39 11.52 16.66
CA ASN A 298 -11.55 12.18 16.04
C ASN A 298 -12.68 11.21 15.69
N GLY A 299 -12.68 9.99 16.24
CA GLY A 299 -13.71 9.02 15.94
C GLY A 299 -13.41 7.64 16.49
N PHE A 300 -14.05 6.64 15.90
CA PHE A 300 -13.81 5.25 16.28
C PHE A 300 -12.51 4.72 15.66
N ALA A 301 -11.77 3.96 16.44
CA ALA A 301 -10.63 3.22 15.93
C ALA A 301 -11.13 2.07 15.05
N SER A 302 -10.41 1.82 13.96
CA SER A 302 -10.68 0.73 13.05
C SER A 302 -9.38 0.10 12.59
N PHE A 303 -9.35 -1.23 12.49
CA PHE A 303 -8.16 -1.94 11.99
C PHE A 303 -8.49 -2.72 10.72
N PRO A 304 -7.50 -2.89 9.82
CA PRO A 304 -7.71 -3.50 8.52
C PRO A 304 -7.89 -5.02 8.65
N ILE A 305 -8.87 -5.55 7.93
CA ILE A 305 -9.16 -6.98 7.88
C ILE A 305 -9.17 -7.51 6.45
N CYS A 306 -8.80 -8.77 6.33
CA CYS A 306 -9.05 -9.59 5.16
C CYS A 306 -10.09 -10.65 5.55
N GLU A 307 -11.28 -10.54 4.96
CA GLU A 307 -12.39 -11.44 5.22
C GLU A 307 -12.45 -12.56 4.19
N LYS A 308 -12.84 -13.74 4.62
CA LYS A 308 -13.31 -14.76 3.69
C LYS A 308 -14.69 -14.35 3.18
N VAL A 309 -14.76 -13.60 2.14
CA VAL A 309 -16.00 -13.42 1.38
C VAL A 309 -16.40 -14.79 0.82
N SER A 310 -17.70 -15.11 0.79
CA SER A 310 -18.25 -16.41 0.39
C SER A 310 -17.69 -17.02 -0.91
N SER A 311 -16.92 -16.29 -1.60
CA SER A 311 -16.35 -16.54 -2.91
C SER A 311 -14.84 -16.34 -2.99
N SER A 312 -14.15 -15.79 -1.96
CA SER A 312 -12.69 -15.73 -1.98
C SER A 312 -12.09 -17.09 -1.64
N ARG A 313 -11.01 -17.44 -2.32
CA ARG A 313 -10.23 -18.65 -2.05
C ARG A 313 -9.20 -18.47 -0.94
N CYS A 314 -9.22 -17.33 -0.25
CA CYS A 314 -8.33 -17.05 0.86
C CYS A 314 -8.56 -18.05 1.98
N PHE A 315 -7.48 -18.67 2.44
CA PHE A 315 -7.51 -19.62 3.54
C PHE A 315 -7.08 -18.91 4.81
N TYR A 316 -7.94 -18.98 5.83
CA TYR A 316 -7.61 -18.45 7.14
C TYR A 316 -7.43 -19.60 8.13
N THR A 317 -6.56 -19.39 9.10
CA THR A 317 -6.22 -20.39 10.12
C THR A 317 -6.58 -19.83 11.48
N GLN A 318 -7.22 -20.66 12.31
CA GLN A 318 -7.48 -20.35 13.71
C GLN A 318 -6.16 -20.19 14.49
N GLY A 319 -6.14 -19.31 15.48
CA GLY A 319 -5.01 -19.12 16.37
C GLY A 319 -3.88 -18.25 15.81
N VAL A 320 -4.13 -17.46 14.76
CA VAL A 320 -3.08 -16.65 14.13
C VAL A 320 -3.34 -15.15 14.16
N SER A 321 -4.59 -14.73 14.32
CA SER A 321 -4.97 -13.32 14.24
C SER A 321 -6.00 -12.97 15.30
N PHE A 322 -5.74 -11.92 16.08
CA PHE A 322 -6.54 -11.60 17.25
C PHE A 322 -6.78 -10.10 17.36
N PHE A 323 -7.85 -9.74 18.06
CA PHE A 323 -8.09 -8.36 18.50
C PHE A 323 -8.53 -8.32 19.96
N SER A 324 -8.43 -7.13 20.57
CA SER A 324 -8.83 -6.91 21.95
C SER A 324 -9.28 -5.47 22.16
N TYR A 325 -10.32 -5.28 22.99
CA TYR A 325 -10.79 -3.95 23.37
C TYR A 325 -9.96 -3.31 24.50
N ASP A 326 -9.26 -4.12 25.29
CA ASP A 326 -8.56 -3.70 26.50
C ASP A 326 -7.06 -4.08 26.54
N GLY A 327 -6.58 -4.76 25.48
CA GLY A 327 -5.21 -5.27 25.37
C GLY A 327 -4.90 -6.48 26.26
N LYS A 328 -5.91 -7.04 26.94
CA LYS A 328 -5.76 -8.17 27.86
C LYS A 328 -6.60 -9.38 27.45
N ASN A 329 -7.86 -9.14 27.11
CA ASN A 329 -8.80 -10.17 26.69
C ASN A 329 -8.81 -10.21 25.15
N TRP A 330 -8.21 -11.27 24.58
CA TRP A 330 -8.03 -11.42 23.15
C TRP A 330 -9.10 -12.33 22.56
N HIS A 331 -9.67 -11.90 21.44
CA HIS A 331 -10.62 -12.64 20.64
C HIS A 331 -9.95 -13.10 19.36
N ASP A 332 -10.08 -14.37 19.00
CA ASP A 332 -9.62 -14.90 17.72
C ASP A 332 -10.54 -14.40 16.60
N LEU A 333 -9.99 -13.73 15.61
CA LEU A 333 -10.75 -13.21 14.47
C LEU A 333 -11.36 -14.32 13.61
N TYR A 334 -10.79 -15.53 13.65
CA TYR A 334 -11.34 -16.68 12.95
C TYR A 334 -12.73 -17.07 13.45
N ASP A 335 -12.93 -17.07 14.77
CA ASP A 335 -14.17 -17.56 15.42
C ASP A 335 -15.13 -16.45 15.80
N TYR A 336 -14.68 -15.22 15.92
CA TYR A 336 -15.44 -14.14 16.55
C TYR A 336 -16.82 -13.91 15.92
N PHE A 337 -16.89 -13.94 14.59
CA PHE A 337 -18.15 -13.73 13.86
C PHE A 337 -18.93 -15.01 13.54
N VAL A 338 -18.31 -16.18 13.70
CA VAL A 338 -19.00 -17.47 13.50
C VAL A 338 -19.99 -17.74 14.61
N ASN A 339 -19.71 -17.27 15.83
CA ASN A 339 -20.51 -17.49 17.03
C ASN A 339 -21.52 -16.37 17.33
N GLU A 340 -21.47 -15.26 16.62
CA GLU A 340 -22.42 -14.17 16.80
C GLU A 340 -23.66 -14.36 15.90
N SER A 341 -24.83 -14.01 16.43
CA SER A 341 -26.17 -14.22 15.85
C SER A 341 -26.43 -13.54 14.50
N TYR A 342 -25.43 -12.93 13.89
CA TYR A 342 -25.48 -12.38 12.54
C TYR A 342 -25.25 -13.42 11.43
N GLY A 343 -25.26 -14.68 11.81
CA GLY A 343 -25.37 -15.88 10.99
C GLY A 343 -24.62 -15.86 9.66
N HIS A 344 -23.60 -16.68 9.53
CA HIS A 344 -23.00 -17.19 8.28
C HIS A 344 -22.46 -16.17 7.24
N LYS A 345 -22.63 -14.88 7.43
CA LYS A 345 -22.22 -13.86 6.47
C LYS A 345 -20.77 -13.40 6.62
N TYR A 346 -20.22 -13.59 7.80
CA TYR A 346 -18.86 -13.14 8.15
C TYR A 346 -18.07 -14.36 8.65
N SER A 347 -17.64 -15.17 7.72
CA SER A 347 -16.77 -16.30 8.01
C SER A 347 -15.34 -15.79 8.15
N SER A 348 -14.57 -16.40 8.99
CA SER A 348 -13.15 -16.21 9.32
C SER A 348 -12.46 -14.98 8.73
N GLN A 349 -11.82 -14.21 9.58
CA GLN A 349 -11.08 -13.00 9.23
C GLN A 349 -9.67 -13.08 9.76
N VAL A 350 -8.78 -12.29 9.16
CA VAL A 350 -7.45 -12.00 9.69
C VAL A 350 -7.19 -10.51 9.63
N ALA A 351 -6.45 -9.98 10.59
CA ALA A 351 -5.94 -8.61 10.51
C ALA A 351 -4.88 -8.51 9.40
N CYS A 352 -4.89 -7.43 8.65
CA CYS A 352 -3.87 -7.17 7.64
C CYS A 352 -2.59 -6.66 8.31
N ILE A 353 -1.82 -7.59 8.85
CA ILE A 353 -0.47 -7.36 9.38
C ILE A 353 0.46 -8.32 8.67
N LYS A 354 1.53 -7.79 8.08
CA LYS A 354 2.63 -8.58 7.51
C LYS A 354 3.90 -8.33 8.32
N ALA A 355 4.81 -9.29 8.29
CA ALA A 355 6.12 -9.17 8.93
C ALA A 355 7.23 -9.50 7.93
N PHE A 356 8.25 -8.68 7.90
CA PHE A 356 9.33 -8.79 6.92
C PHE A 356 10.65 -9.10 7.60
N THR A 357 11.32 -10.14 7.09
CA THR A 357 12.63 -10.53 7.59
C THR A 357 13.70 -10.38 6.53
N THR A 358 14.93 -10.22 6.97
CA THR A 358 16.13 -10.32 6.16
C THR A 358 16.99 -11.48 6.64
N ALA A 359 17.82 -12.07 5.77
CA ALA A 359 18.70 -13.14 6.17
C ALA A 359 19.77 -12.59 7.11
N SER A 360 20.11 -13.35 8.16
CA SER A 360 21.10 -12.91 9.14
C SER A 360 22.50 -12.66 8.52
N LYS A 361 22.84 -13.36 7.44
CA LYS A 361 24.07 -13.18 6.66
C LYS A 361 24.11 -11.84 5.89
N ASP A 362 22.94 -11.22 5.66
CA ASP A 362 22.84 -9.96 4.92
C ASP A 362 22.97 -8.75 5.86
N ILE A 363 23.07 -8.99 7.18
CA ILE A 363 23.31 -7.96 8.17
C ILE A 363 24.80 -7.80 8.33
N LEU A 364 25.31 -6.67 7.87
CA LEU A 364 26.71 -6.32 8.00
C LEU A 364 26.90 -5.37 9.17
N ASN A 365 27.88 -5.65 10.02
CA ASN A 365 28.34 -4.66 10.97
C ASN A 365 28.93 -3.48 10.21
N THR A 366 28.51 -2.27 10.56
CA THR A 366 29.00 -1.05 9.93
C THR A 366 29.76 -0.19 10.89
N THR A 367 30.80 0.46 10.40
CA THR A 367 31.53 1.50 11.13
C THR A 367 31.19 2.85 10.50
N ILE A 368 30.76 3.79 11.33
CA ILE A 368 30.49 5.16 10.92
C ILE A 368 31.62 6.04 11.45
N ALA A 369 32.26 6.78 10.56
CA ALA A 369 33.28 7.74 10.92
C ALA A 369 32.93 9.13 10.39
N ILE A 370 33.03 10.15 11.23
CA ILE A 370 32.91 11.53 10.81
C ILE A 370 34.19 11.89 10.05
N THR A 371 34.05 12.22 8.78
CA THR A 371 35.18 12.55 7.91
C THR A 371 35.37 14.07 7.74
N SER A 372 34.31 14.84 7.98
CA SER A 372 34.37 16.31 8.00
C SER A 372 33.24 16.87 8.86
N LEU A 373 33.52 17.93 9.59
CA LEU A 373 32.57 18.66 10.41
C LEU A 373 32.82 20.15 10.22
N ASN A 374 31.78 20.89 9.86
CA ASN A 374 31.79 22.35 9.83
C ASN A 374 30.46 22.90 10.39
N SER A 375 30.28 24.20 10.39
CA SER A 375 29.12 24.88 11.00
C SER A 375 27.77 24.51 10.35
N THR A 376 27.77 23.90 9.17
CA THR A 376 26.55 23.63 8.41
C THR A 376 26.40 22.17 7.97
N ASN A 377 27.50 21.41 7.92
CA ASN A 377 27.50 20.06 7.38
C ASN A 377 28.32 19.09 8.24
N ILE A 378 27.79 17.88 8.37
CA ILE A 378 28.48 16.72 8.92
C ILE A 378 28.64 15.72 7.77
N LEU A 379 29.87 15.42 7.37
CA LEU A 379 30.15 14.38 6.39
C LEU A 379 30.60 13.13 7.11
N VAL A 380 29.88 12.03 6.85
CA VAL A 380 30.19 10.74 7.44
C VAL A 380 30.62 9.73 6.37
N SER A 381 31.52 8.86 6.71
CA SER A 381 31.85 7.69 5.90
C SER A 381 31.33 6.45 6.62
N ILE A 382 30.61 5.61 5.90
CA ILE A 382 30.05 4.36 6.40
C ILE A 382 30.71 3.21 5.66
N LYS A 383 31.30 2.29 6.39
CA LYS A 383 31.95 1.10 5.84
C LYS A 383 31.41 -0.16 6.51
N ASP A 384 31.29 -1.24 5.75
CA ASP A 384 30.95 -2.55 6.28
C ASP A 384 32.18 -3.18 7.01
N GLN A 385 31.95 -4.34 7.60
CA GLN A 385 32.99 -5.12 8.31
C GLN A 385 34.18 -5.55 7.42
N ASN A 386 34.02 -5.49 6.11
CA ASN A 386 35.06 -5.79 5.11
C ASN A 386 35.75 -4.50 4.62
N ASN A 387 35.52 -3.37 5.28
CA ASN A 387 36.03 -2.04 4.92
C ASN A 387 35.54 -1.49 3.58
N LYS A 388 34.43 -2.06 3.04
CA LYS A 388 33.79 -1.63 1.81
C LYS A 388 32.79 -0.50 2.13
N ALA A 389 32.75 0.54 1.28
CA ALA A 389 31.79 1.64 1.45
C ALA A 389 30.35 1.12 1.35
N VAL A 390 29.52 1.53 2.30
CA VAL A 390 28.07 1.32 2.27
C VAL A 390 27.48 2.52 1.53
N ASN A 391 26.82 2.27 0.42
CA ASN A 391 26.25 3.28 -0.48
C ASN A 391 24.73 3.23 -0.56
N MET A 392 24.09 2.54 0.37
CA MET A 392 22.62 2.50 0.53
C MET A 392 22.27 2.33 2.00
N GLY A 393 21.21 2.98 2.44
CA GLY A 393 20.68 2.83 3.78
C GLY A 393 20.17 4.15 4.37
N ILE A 394 19.86 4.08 5.65
CA ILE A 394 19.43 5.23 6.46
C ILE A 394 20.37 5.31 7.63
N VAL A 395 20.83 6.51 7.95
CA VAL A 395 21.60 6.81 9.16
C VAL A 395 20.73 7.65 10.08
N ASN A 396 20.52 7.15 11.29
CA ASN A 396 19.92 7.91 12.36
C ASN A 396 21.04 8.45 13.24
N PHE A 397 21.00 9.74 13.57
CA PHE A 397 21.99 10.37 14.44
C PHE A 397 21.33 11.45 15.28
N ASN A 398 21.93 11.68 16.46
CA ASN A 398 21.47 12.67 17.39
C ASN A 398 22.49 13.82 17.47
N VAL A 399 22.03 15.06 17.35
CA VAL A 399 22.83 16.25 17.53
C VAL A 399 22.14 17.12 18.57
N ASP A 400 22.79 17.36 19.68
CA ASP A 400 22.31 18.19 20.79
C ASP A 400 20.91 17.82 21.28
N GLY A 401 20.64 16.50 21.37
CA GLY A 401 19.36 15.95 21.81
C GLY A 401 18.24 15.93 20.77
N LYS A 402 18.54 16.31 19.53
CA LYS A 402 17.60 16.25 18.42
C LYS A 402 17.98 15.14 17.45
N ASP A 403 17.01 14.27 17.13
CA ASP A 403 17.20 13.16 16.21
C ASP A 403 17.07 13.61 14.75
N TYR A 404 17.93 13.09 13.91
CA TYR A 404 17.96 13.29 12.47
C TYR A 404 18.04 11.94 11.77
N THR A 405 17.49 11.90 10.57
CA THR A 405 17.50 10.71 9.70
C THR A 405 17.91 11.14 8.30
N GLU A 406 18.98 10.53 7.78
CA GLU A 406 19.48 10.84 6.44
C GLU A 406 19.73 9.56 5.63
N LYS A 407 19.57 9.66 4.32
CA LYS A 407 19.88 8.57 3.40
C LYS A 407 21.39 8.53 3.13
N VAL A 408 21.94 7.34 3.08
CA VAL A 408 23.29 7.08 2.56
C VAL A 408 23.25 7.17 1.05
N ILE A 409 24.08 8.03 0.48
CA ILE A 409 24.16 8.29 -0.97
C ILE A 409 25.44 7.67 -1.54
#